data_136fc7d5179d73774770c724d9d8bc60
#
_entry.id   136fc7d5179d73774770c724d9d8bc60
#
_cell.length_a   1.000
_cell.length_b   1.000
_cell.length_c   1.000
_cell.angle_alpha   90.00
_cell.angle_beta   90.00
_cell.angle_gamma   90.00
#
_symmetry.space_group_name_H-M   'P 1'
#
loop_
_entity.id
_entity.type
_entity.pdbx_description
1 polymer ?
#
loop_
_entity_poly.entity_id
_entity_poly.type
_entity_poly.pdbx_seq_one_letter_code
_entity_poly.pdbx_strand_id
1 'polypeptide(L)'
;MAAAWDLSPLYAAPDDSRIDADLAAAAREGEAFAAHHRGRVAILDAAALAEAIAGYEDVLERGRRPAFYAHLLFAADTRSEVARRLVDRTREAHVALANTLTFFELELKAIPDGAFAALAADPALAGRRHWLDVVRRRRPYTLSEPEERIVNQKNLTGRGALVQLFDELSGSLRFRIDDRELSGEEVLSLLFEPDRARRERAYTVFLETHATFGIVWANVFNALMNDHRIECELRHLPDPVLPTHLDNEVRPETVDAMMAATERHYEVAREYFRLKARLLGLEKLKNTDLYAPLGDAAARVPFDEARALVLDGFAAFSPTFAELARDFFERGWIDAEVRPGKRLGAFCAASSPRANPWVLLSYTETPRDVATLAHELGHGIHDRLASRQRLLDFSPPLTLAETASVFAEMTLTRVLLDREPRREVRRALLCAKIEDTIATVFRQNVLTRFEMAAHARRRDAPLTADELGELWWGENAKLYGDAVEMIPAYRWGWAYIPHFIHSRFYCYAYVFGELLVLALYQRYREQGPAFVPRYLELLAGGASVAPDAALARMGFDIDDAAFWERGFAVVRDLLAELRATLD
;
A
#
# COMPACT_ATOMS: atom_id res chain seq x y z
N MET A 1 2.74 13.91 26.07
CA MET A 1 1.41 13.88 25.38
C MET A 1 1.66 13.57 23.91
N ALA A 2 0.86 12.72 23.31
CA ALA A 2 0.95 12.45 21.86
C ALA A 2 0.69 13.77 21.10
N ALA A 3 1.47 14.01 20.05
CA ALA A 3 1.45 15.26 19.30
C ALA A 3 0.27 15.29 18.31
N ALA A 4 -0.28 16.46 18.05
CA ALA A 4 -1.09 16.77 16.86
C ALA A 4 -0.20 17.49 15.84
N TRP A 5 -0.45 17.25 14.55
CA TRP A 5 0.34 17.90 13.50
C TRP A 5 -0.01 19.39 13.32
N ASP A 6 0.97 20.14 12.81
CA ASP A 6 0.78 21.53 12.38
C ASP A 6 0.72 21.61 10.86
N LEU A 7 -0.48 21.86 10.32
CA LEU A 7 -0.72 22.01 8.88
C LEU A 7 -0.56 23.47 8.39
N SER A 8 -0.24 24.42 9.25
CA SER A 8 -0.10 25.84 8.90
C SER A 8 0.95 26.13 7.81
N PRO A 9 2.02 25.31 7.62
CA PRO A 9 2.92 25.47 6.48
C PRO A 9 2.25 25.27 5.11
N LEU A 10 1.13 24.52 5.05
CA LEU A 10 0.30 24.41 3.84
C LEU A 10 -0.64 25.60 3.75
N TYR A 11 -1.58 25.69 4.68
CA TYR A 11 -2.55 26.80 4.80
C TYR A 11 -2.87 27.03 6.27
N ALA A 12 -3.07 28.31 6.64
CA ALA A 12 -3.27 28.71 8.03
C ALA A 12 -4.59 28.19 8.63
N ALA A 13 -5.64 28.07 7.80
CA ALA A 13 -6.97 27.61 8.20
C ALA A 13 -7.75 27.09 6.98
N PRO A 14 -8.89 26.37 7.17
CA PRO A 14 -9.72 25.88 6.07
C PRO A 14 -10.34 26.99 5.19
N ASP A 15 -10.42 28.19 5.69
CA ASP A 15 -10.91 29.41 5.01
C ASP A 15 -9.79 30.34 4.53
N ASP A 16 -8.55 29.86 4.53
CA ASP A 16 -7.41 30.61 4.01
C ASP A 16 -7.64 30.95 2.52
N SER A 17 -7.66 32.24 2.21
CA SER A 17 -7.90 32.74 0.87
C SER A 17 -6.89 32.26 -0.18
N ARG A 18 -5.71 31.82 0.26
CA ARG A 18 -4.70 31.21 -0.63
C ARG A 18 -5.19 29.90 -1.26
N ILE A 19 -6.11 29.17 -0.61
CA ILE A 19 -6.69 27.94 -1.16
C ILE A 19 -7.41 28.24 -2.46
N ASP A 20 -8.32 29.23 -2.45
CA ASP A 20 -9.06 29.64 -3.65
C ASP A 20 -8.15 30.27 -4.71
N ALA A 21 -7.15 31.02 -4.27
CA ALA A 21 -6.16 31.61 -5.17
C ALA A 21 -5.33 30.53 -5.89
N ASP A 22 -4.88 29.47 -5.19
CA ASP A 22 -4.12 28.36 -5.76
C ASP A 22 -4.98 27.52 -6.70
N LEU A 23 -6.23 27.21 -6.36
CA LEU A 23 -7.15 26.49 -7.24
C LEU A 23 -7.43 27.27 -8.53
N ALA A 24 -7.72 28.58 -8.41
CA ALA A 24 -7.94 29.43 -9.56
C ALA A 24 -6.67 29.62 -10.41
N ALA A 25 -5.50 29.69 -9.80
CA ALA A 25 -4.23 29.76 -10.51
C ALA A 25 -3.94 28.46 -11.27
N ALA A 26 -4.11 27.30 -10.63
CA ALA A 26 -3.93 26.00 -11.28
C ALA A 26 -4.86 25.83 -12.50
N ALA A 27 -6.12 26.24 -12.39
CA ALA A 27 -7.06 26.20 -13.52
C ALA A 27 -6.59 27.10 -14.68
N ARG A 28 -6.25 28.37 -14.40
CA ARG A 28 -5.78 29.31 -15.44
C ARG A 28 -4.47 28.87 -16.09
N GLU A 29 -3.51 28.39 -15.29
CA GLU A 29 -2.23 27.88 -15.78
C GLU A 29 -2.42 26.61 -16.60
N GLY A 30 -3.34 25.71 -16.19
CA GLY A 30 -3.71 24.52 -16.96
C GLY A 30 -4.33 24.87 -18.31
N GLU A 31 -5.24 25.84 -18.35
CA GLU A 31 -5.83 26.34 -19.61
C GLU A 31 -4.77 27.00 -20.51
N ALA A 32 -3.88 27.82 -19.94
CA ALA A 32 -2.79 28.44 -20.68
C ALA A 32 -1.81 27.40 -21.23
N PHE A 33 -1.46 26.39 -20.43
CA PHE A 33 -0.64 25.25 -20.84
C PHE A 33 -1.31 24.51 -22.00
N ALA A 34 -2.59 24.20 -21.90
CA ALA A 34 -3.33 23.52 -22.96
C ALA A 34 -3.41 24.38 -24.23
N ALA A 35 -3.69 25.68 -24.12
CA ALA A 35 -3.74 26.59 -25.27
C ALA A 35 -2.38 26.70 -26.00
N HIS A 36 -1.26 26.58 -25.25
CA HIS A 36 0.09 26.66 -25.83
C HIS A 36 0.54 25.35 -26.46
N HIS A 37 0.27 24.20 -25.84
CA HIS A 37 0.87 22.93 -26.21
C HIS A 37 -0.05 21.96 -26.98
N ARG A 38 -1.40 22.07 -26.84
CA ARG A 38 -2.34 21.15 -27.49
C ARG A 38 -2.18 21.18 -29.00
N GLY A 39 -2.02 19.99 -29.60
CA GLY A 39 -1.76 19.78 -31.02
C GLY A 39 -0.31 20.09 -31.45
N ARG A 40 0.58 20.36 -30.51
CA ARG A 40 1.97 20.76 -30.80
C ARG A 40 3.04 19.91 -30.13
N VAL A 41 2.67 18.99 -29.21
CA VAL A 41 3.65 18.21 -28.46
C VAL A 41 4.55 17.37 -29.38
N ALA A 42 4.00 16.82 -30.47
CA ALA A 42 4.75 16.00 -31.42
C ALA A 42 5.80 16.76 -32.25
N ILE A 43 5.76 18.08 -32.27
CA ILE A 43 6.70 18.93 -33.04
C ILE A 43 7.71 19.66 -32.15
N LEU A 44 7.66 19.46 -30.82
CA LEU A 44 8.63 20.03 -29.90
C LEU A 44 9.98 19.33 -30.08
N ASP A 45 11.06 20.12 -30.06
CA ASP A 45 12.39 19.57 -29.86
C ASP A 45 12.62 19.15 -28.39
N ALA A 46 13.74 18.52 -28.10
CA ALA A 46 14.01 18.00 -26.77
C ALA A 46 14.08 19.08 -25.69
N ALA A 47 14.61 20.25 -25.99
CA ALA A 47 14.69 21.37 -25.03
C ALA A 47 13.30 21.93 -24.74
N ALA A 48 12.50 22.22 -25.77
CA ALA A 48 11.13 22.69 -25.63
C ALA A 48 10.22 21.66 -24.94
N LEU A 49 10.42 20.36 -25.22
CA LEU A 49 9.70 19.30 -24.52
C LEU A 49 10.09 19.23 -23.02
N ALA A 50 11.38 19.41 -22.71
CA ALA A 50 11.83 19.47 -21.32
C ALA A 50 11.21 20.65 -20.55
N GLU A 51 11.05 21.82 -21.19
CA GLU A 51 10.36 22.97 -20.62
C GLU A 51 8.85 22.70 -20.46
N ALA A 52 8.22 22.09 -21.47
CA ALA A 52 6.81 21.73 -21.40
C ALA A 52 6.53 20.74 -20.26
N ILE A 53 7.36 19.72 -20.06
CA ILE A 53 7.23 18.79 -18.92
C ILE A 53 7.39 19.52 -17.60
N ALA A 54 8.34 20.45 -17.47
CA ALA A 54 8.49 21.24 -16.24
C ALA A 54 7.27 22.10 -15.96
N GLY A 55 6.72 22.77 -16.98
CA GLY A 55 5.46 23.52 -16.85
C GLY A 55 4.26 22.64 -16.47
N TYR A 56 4.19 21.43 -17.01
CA TYR A 56 3.21 20.42 -16.65
C TYR A 56 3.32 20.02 -15.17
N GLU A 57 4.55 19.75 -14.67
CA GLU A 57 4.84 19.46 -13.27
C GLU A 57 4.40 20.61 -12.35
N ASP A 58 4.71 21.87 -12.68
CA ASP A 58 4.37 23.04 -11.86
C ASP A 58 2.86 23.24 -11.74
N VAL A 59 2.12 23.04 -12.84
CA VAL A 59 0.63 23.11 -12.83
C VAL A 59 0.04 21.98 -11.96
N LEU A 60 0.52 20.76 -12.10
CA LEU A 60 0.08 19.62 -11.29
C LEU A 60 0.36 19.85 -9.80
N GLU A 61 1.54 20.31 -9.45
CA GLU A 61 1.93 20.55 -8.06
C GLU A 61 1.05 21.61 -7.40
N ARG A 62 0.77 22.72 -8.12
CA ARG A 62 -0.12 23.77 -7.63
C ARG A 62 -1.54 23.24 -7.36
N GLY A 63 -2.09 22.43 -8.26
CA GLY A 63 -3.40 21.82 -8.09
C GLY A 63 -3.49 20.80 -6.97
N ARG A 64 -2.39 20.06 -6.71
CA ARG A 64 -2.32 19.02 -5.65
C ARG A 64 -2.31 19.61 -4.24
N ARG A 65 -1.66 20.76 -4.03
CA ARG A 65 -1.44 21.34 -2.69
C ARG A 65 -2.74 21.58 -1.91
N PRO A 66 -3.79 22.24 -2.46
CA PRO A 66 -5.07 22.43 -1.76
C PRO A 66 -5.78 21.10 -1.45
N ALA A 67 -5.77 20.16 -2.39
CA ALA A 67 -6.39 18.84 -2.22
C ALA A 67 -5.69 18.02 -1.13
N PHE A 68 -4.38 18.12 -1.05
CA PHE A 68 -3.58 17.47 -0.03
C PHE A 68 -3.89 18.03 1.37
N TYR A 69 -3.94 19.35 1.51
CA TYR A 69 -4.33 19.97 2.77
C TYR A 69 -5.74 19.56 3.21
N ALA A 70 -6.70 19.58 2.28
CA ALA A 70 -8.07 19.15 2.56
C ALA A 70 -8.13 17.68 3.04
N HIS A 71 -7.36 16.80 2.40
CA HIS A 71 -7.24 15.40 2.79
C HIS A 71 -6.70 15.23 4.22
N LEU A 72 -5.59 15.91 4.57
CA LEU A 72 -5.01 15.85 5.91
C LEU A 72 -5.97 16.40 6.97
N LEU A 73 -6.63 17.52 6.68
CA LEU A 73 -7.60 18.13 7.57
C LEU A 73 -8.79 17.19 7.85
N PHE A 74 -9.31 16.56 6.80
CA PHE A 74 -10.41 15.59 6.91
C PHE A 74 -9.98 14.32 7.64
N ALA A 75 -8.76 13.83 7.40
CA ALA A 75 -8.23 12.67 8.12
C ALA A 75 -8.07 12.93 9.62
N ALA A 76 -7.77 14.18 10.02
CA ALA A 76 -7.67 14.58 11.40
C ALA A 76 -9.02 14.63 12.14
N ASP A 77 -10.11 14.98 11.45
CA ASP A 77 -11.50 14.88 11.96
C ASP A 77 -12.49 14.68 10.80
N THR A 78 -12.90 13.42 10.58
CA THR A 78 -13.86 13.02 9.53
C THR A 78 -15.29 13.51 9.78
N ARG A 79 -15.59 14.05 10.97
CA ARG A 79 -16.90 14.65 11.33
C ARG A 79 -16.98 16.11 10.95
N SER A 80 -15.85 16.72 10.59
CA SER A 80 -15.79 18.14 10.23
C SER A 80 -16.49 18.39 8.89
N GLU A 81 -17.65 19.06 8.93
CA GLU A 81 -18.38 19.50 7.75
C GLU A 81 -17.55 20.46 6.87
N VAL A 82 -16.71 21.29 7.49
CA VAL A 82 -15.82 22.22 6.81
C VAL A 82 -14.76 21.46 6.01
N ALA A 83 -14.12 20.48 6.64
CA ALA A 83 -13.11 19.65 5.97
C ALA A 83 -13.73 18.83 4.82
N ARG A 84 -14.93 18.26 5.02
CA ARG A 84 -15.65 17.50 3.98
C ARG A 84 -15.94 18.36 2.76
N ARG A 85 -16.51 19.56 2.96
CA ARG A 85 -16.78 20.50 1.84
C ARG A 85 -15.50 20.92 1.12
N LEU A 86 -14.40 21.06 1.85
CA LEU A 86 -13.11 21.41 1.25
C LEU A 86 -12.57 20.24 0.41
N VAL A 87 -12.68 18.98 0.88
CA VAL A 87 -12.33 17.79 0.10
C VAL A 87 -13.15 17.71 -1.19
N ASP A 88 -14.47 17.89 -1.13
CA ASP A 88 -15.32 17.83 -2.32
C ASP A 88 -14.95 18.91 -3.33
N ARG A 89 -14.78 20.15 -2.88
CA ARG A 89 -14.39 21.29 -3.74
C ARG A 89 -13.02 21.08 -4.39
N THR A 90 -12.03 20.66 -3.63
CA THR A 90 -10.68 20.45 -4.18
C THR A 90 -10.62 19.24 -5.10
N ARG A 91 -11.43 18.20 -4.86
CA ARG A 91 -11.60 17.04 -5.74
C ARG A 91 -12.19 17.44 -7.09
N GLU A 92 -13.26 18.24 -7.10
CA GLU A 92 -13.87 18.76 -8.33
C GLU A 92 -12.86 19.57 -9.16
N ALA A 93 -12.13 20.48 -8.51
CA ALA A 93 -11.09 21.26 -9.16
C ALA A 93 -9.95 20.40 -9.73
N HIS A 94 -9.54 19.37 -8.98
CA HIS A 94 -8.51 18.42 -9.43
C HIS A 94 -8.96 17.62 -10.66
N VAL A 95 -10.19 17.14 -10.69
CA VAL A 95 -10.75 16.42 -11.85
C VAL A 95 -10.84 17.34 -13.08
N ALA A 96 -11.29 18.59 -12.90
CA ALA A 96 -11.35 19.56 -13.99
C ALA A 96 -9.95 19.82 -14.57
N LEU A 97 -8.95 20.04 -13.71
CA LEU A 97 -7.56 20.25 -14.13
C LEU A 97 -6.99 19.02 -14.86
N ALA A 98 -7.19 17.82 -14.32
CA ALA A 98 -6.76 16.57 -14.95
C ALA A 98 -7.36 16.42 -16.36
N ASN A 99 -8.64 16.71 -16.54
CA ASN A 99 -9.31 16.69 -17.85
C ASN A 99 -8.69 17.72 -18.83
N THR A 100 -8.31 18.89 -18.34
CA THR A 100 -7.67 19.93 -19.16
C THR A 100 -6.29 19.46 -19.64
N LEU A 101 -5.55 18.73 -18.81
CA LEU A 101 -4.17 18.32 -19.05
C LEU A 101 -4.02 16.95 -19.72
N THR A 102 -5.08 16.13 -19.81
CA THR A 102 -5.06 14.76 -20.36
C THR A 102 -4.43 14.67 -21.75
N PHE A 103 -4.63 15.69 -22.60
CA PHE A 103 -4.09 15.73 -23.96
C PHE A 103 -2.55 15.56 -24.00
N PHE A 104 -1.84 16.06 -22.97
CA PHE A 104 -0.37 16.12 -23.00
C PHE A 104 0.25 14.74 -23.04
N GLU A 105 -0.16 13.84 -22.16
CA GLU A 105 0.30 12.45 -22.20
C GLU A 105 -0.21 11.70 -23.44
N LEU A 106 -1.43 11.97 -23.90
CA LEU A 106 -1.97 11.35 -25.10
C LEU A 106 -1.15 11.72 -26.34
N GLU A 107 -0.80 13.00 -26.49
CA GLU A 107 0.03 13.47 -27.58
C GLU A 107 1.47 12.95 -27.49
N LEU A 108 2.06 12.84 -26.27
CA LEU A 108 3.35 12.17 -26.07
C LEU A 108 3.32 10.70 -26.53
N LYS A 109 2.27 9.98 -26.18
CA LYS A 109 2.06 8.59 -26.61
C LYS A 109 1.89 8.49 -28.13
N ALA A 110 1.31 9.50 -28.78
CA ALA A 110 1.07 9.52 -30.20
C ALA A 110 2.34 9.79 -31.06
N ILE A 111 3.43 10.31 -30.47
CA ILE A 111 4.69 10.55 -31.20
C ILE A 111 5.18 9.25 -31.86
N PRO A 112 5.53 9.23 -33.17
CA PRO A 112 6.07 8.05 -33.83
C PRO A 112 7.32 7.49 -33.15
N ASP A 113 7.52 6.15 -33.16
CA ASP A 113 8.57 5.48 -32.39
C ASP A 113 9.99 6.01 -32.65
N GLY A 114 10.34 6.24 -33.91
CA GLY A 114 11.67 6.75 -34.25
C GLY A 114 11.92 8.18 -33.74
N ALA A 115 10.90 9.05 -33.83
CA ALA A 115 10.99 10.43 -33.32
C ALA A 115 11.04 10.45 -31.79
N PHE A 116 10.22 9.61 -31.13
CA PHE A 116 10.24 9.48 -29.69
C PHE A 116 11.59 8.96 -29.15
N ALA A 117 12.15 7.93 -29.79
CA ALA A 117 13.45 7.39 -29.42
C ALA A 117 14.57 8.45 -29.55
N ALA A 118 14.52 9.28 -30.60
CA ALA A 118 15.48 10.37 -30.78
C ALA A 118 15.35 11.44 -29.68
N LEU A 119 14.11 11.82 -29.31
CA LEU A 119 13.84 12.75 -28.21
C LEU A 119 14.32 12.17 -26.87
N ALA A 120 13.97 10.93 -26.56
CA ALA A 120 14.34 10.28 -25.29
C ALA A 120 15.87 10.09 -25.13
N ALA A 121 16.62 10.01 -26.24
CA ALA A 121 18.07 9.91 -26.23
C ALA A 121 18.76 11.27 -26.00
N ASP A 122 18.05 12.39 -26.19
CA ASP A 122 18.64 13.73 -26.07
C ASP A 122 19.05 14.04 -24.62
N PRO A 123 20.26 14.64 -24.40
CA PRO A 123 20.73 15.05 -23.07
C PRO A 123 19.76 15.99 -22.31
N ALA A 124 19.01 16.85 -23.00
CA ALA A 124 18.03 17.75 -22.39
C ALA A 124 16.91 17.01 -21.65
N LEU A 125 16.61 15.78 -22.05
CA LEU A 125 15.58 14.92 -21.45
C LEU A 125 16.17 13.81 -20.55
N ALA A 126 17.48 13.79 -20.31
CA ALA A 126 18.14 12.72 -19.54
C ALA A 126 17.49 12.50 -18.16
N GLY A 127 17.14 13.59 -17.45
CA GLY A 127 16.49 13.52 -16.13
C GLY A 127 14.98 13.25 -16.16
N ARG A 128 14.39 12.96 -17.34
CA ARG A 128 12.97 12.63 -17.53
C ARG A 128 12.78 11.33 -18.32
N ARG A 129 13.88 10.68 -18.64
CA ARG A 129 13.87 9.51 -19.54
C ARG A 129 12.98 8.40 -18.98
N HIS A 130 13.09 8.12 -17.68
CA HIS A 130 12.31 7.05 -17.07
C HIS A 130 10.80 7.34 -17.15
N TRP A 131 10.36 8.54 -16.75
CA TRP A 131 8.96 8.91 -16.88
C TRP A 131 8.45 8.83 -18.33
N LEU A 132 9.24 9.30 -19.29
CA LEU A 132 8.92 9.16 -20.72
C LEU A 132 8.76 7.70 -21.14
N ASP A 133 9.63 6.81 -20.66
CA ASP A 133 9.54 5.37 -20.91
C ASP A 133 8.26 4.76 -20.30
N VAL A 134 7.89 5.16 -19.08
CA VAL A 134 6.63 4.73 -18.42
C VAL A 134 5.41 5.17 -19.23
N VAL A 135 5.38 6.43 -19.69
CA VAL A 135 4.32 6.95 -20.56
C VAL A 135 4.26 6.13 -21.85
N ARG A 136 5.42 5.81 -22.44
CA ARG A 136 5.51 5.10 -23.71
C ARG A 136 5.07 3.64 -23.65
N ARG A 137 5.38 2.93 -22.55
CA ARG A 137 4.94 1.54 -22.33
C ARG A 137 3.43 1.37 -22.42
N ARG A 138 2.65 2.42 -22.08
CA ARG A 138 1.18 2.40 -22.11
C ARG A 138 0.60 2.72 -23.49
N ARG A 139 1.41 3.17 -24.44
CA ARG A 139 0.93 3.56 -25.80
C ARG A 139 0.10 2.49 -26.49
N PRO A 140 0.48 1.19 -26.52
CA PRO A 140 -0.29 0.17 -27.23
C PRO A 140 -1.71 -0.02 -26.68
N TYR A 141 -1.95 0.41 -25.44
CA TYR A 141 -3.19 0.20 -24.67
C TYR A 141 -3.98 1.48 -24.47
N THR A 142 -3.60 2.55 -25.15
CA THR A 142 -4.24 3.87 -25.02
C THR A 142 -5.35 4.03 -26.06
N LEU A 143 -6.53 4.41 -25.61
CA LEU A 143 -7.68 4.74 -26.45
C LEU A 143 -7.54 6.17 -27.01
N SER A 144 -8.38 6.51 -27.99
CA SER A 144 -8.49 7.91 -28.44
C SER A 144 -9.04 8.82 -27.35
N GLU A 145 -8.74 10.13 -27.40
CA GLU A 145 -9.25 11.08 -26.38
C GLU A 145 -10.77 11.03 -26.18
N PRO A 146 -11.63 10.97 -27.24
CA PRO A 146 -13.07 10.81 -27.06
C PRO A 146 -13.45 9.51 -26.35
N GLU A 147 -12.77 8.40 -26.65
CA GLU A 147 -13.03 7.10 -26.03
C GLU A 147 -12.62 7.10 -24.56
N GLU A 148 -11.43 7.63 -24.21
CA GLU A 148 -10.99 7.80 -22.81
C GLU A 148 -12.01 8.61 -22.02
N ARG A 149 -12.54 9.69 -22.59
CA ARG A 149 -13.57 10.52 -21.94
C ARG A 149 -14.86 9.76 -21.70
N ILE A 150 -15.30 8.93 -22.67
CA ILE A 150 -16.50 8.09 -22.51
C ILE A 150 -16.27 7.07 -21.39
N VAL A 151 -15.13 6.36 -21.39
CA VAL A 151 -14.78 5.40 -20.34
C VAL A 151 -14.78 6.06 -18.97
N ASN A 152 -14.11 7.20 -18.82
CA ASN A 152 -14.06 7.96 -17.57
C ASN A 152 -15.45 8.35 -17.06
N GLN A 153 -16.33 8.85 -17.94
CA GLN A 153 -17.69 9.22 -17.58
C GLN A 153 -18.55 8.01 -17.19
N LYS A 154 -18.41 6.90 -17.92
CA LYS A 154 -19.14 5.66 -17.61
C LYS A 154 -18.66 5.01 -16.32
N ASN A 155 -17.39 5.15 -15.99
CA ASN A 155 -16.83 4.64 -14.72
C ASN A 155 -17.45 5.30 -13.48
N LEU A 156 -17.93 6.55 -13.57
CA LEU A 156 -18.63 7.19 -12.45
C LEU A 156 -19.94 6.47 -12.08
N THR A 157 -20.70 6.02 -13.07
CA THR A 157 -22.02 5.36 -12.88
C THR A 157 -21.94 3.84 -13.00
N GLY A 158 -20.81 3.28 -13.41
CA GLY A 158 -20.52 1.85 -13.50
C GLY A 158 -19.67 1.39 -12.31
N ARG A 159 -18.36 1.26 -12.55
CA ARG A 159 -17.40 0.81 -11.53
C ARG A 159 -17.50 1.61 -10.23
N GLY A 160 -17.50 2.93 -10.30
CA GLY A 160 -17.54 3.79 -9.11
C GLY A 160 -18.79 3.59 -8.28
N ALA A 161 -19.96 3.43 -8.91
CA ALA A 161 -21.21 3.14 -8.20
C ALA A 161 -21.21 1.78 -7.51
N LEU A 162 -20.56 0.75 -8.11
CA LEU A 162 -20.43 -0.58 -7.51
C LEU A 162 -19.48 -0.58 -6.32
N VAL A 163 -18.38 0.16 -6.41
CA VAL A 163 -17.45 0.37 -5.29
C VAL A 163 -18.17 1.08 -4.14
N GLN A 164 -18.89 2.15 -4.44
CA GLN A 164 -19.68 2.88 -3.44
C GLN A 164 -20.74 1.98 -2.78
N LEU A 165 -21.45 1.16 -3.55
CA LEU A 165 -22.42 0.20 -3.02
C LEU A 165 -21.77 -0.78 -2.04
N PHE A 166 -20.58 -1.30 -2.38
CA PHE A 166 -19.83 -2.18 -1.49
C PHE A 166 -19.48 -1.47 -0.18
N ASP A 167 -18.94 -0.25 -0.26
CA ASP A 167 -18.51 0.51 0.92
C ASP A 167 -19.68 0.87 1.83
N GLU A 168 -20.78 1.37 1.25
CA GLU A 168 -21.98 1.73 2.01
C GLU A 168 -22.65 0.52 2.67
N LEU A 169 -22.77 -0.60 1.92
CA LEU A 169 -23.36 -1.81 2.46
C LEU A 169 -22.47 -2.39 3.57
N SER A 170 -21.17 -2.55 3.33
CA SER A 170 -20.20 -3.06 4.32
C SER A 170 -20.20 -2.20 5.58
N GLY A 171 -20.18 -0.88 5.46
CA GLY A 171 -20.22 0.05 6.59
C GLY A 171 -21.55 0.04 7.35
N SER A 172 -22.65 -0.34 6.68
CA SER A 172 -23.98 -0.42 7.30
C SER A 172 -24.22 -1.70 8.09
N LEU A 173 -23.43 -2.76 7.85
CA LEU A 173 -23.60 -4.04 8.54
C LEU A 173 -23.46 -3.87 10.07
N ARG A 174 -24.32 -4.57 10.79
CA ARG A 174 -24.26 -4.68 12.25
C ARG A 174 -24.23 -6.15 12.64
N PHE A 175 -23.43 -6.44 13.63
CA PHE A 175 -23.14 -7.80 14.07
C PHE A 175 -23.57 -7.95 15.52
N ARG A 176 -24.46 -8.90 15.78
CA ARG A 176 -24.96 -9.13 17.13
C ARG A 176 -24.15 -10.18 17.87
N ILE A 177 -23.39 -9.73 18.88
CA ILE A 177 -22.55 -10.59 19.73
C ILE A 177 -22.84 -10.23 21.21
N ASP A 178 -23.15 -11.22 22.02
CA ASP A 178 -23.38 -11.05 23.46
C ASP A 178 -24.37 -9.89 23.80
N ASP A 179 -25.51 -9.83 23.12
CA ASP A 179 -26.54 -8.78 23.24
C ASP A 179 -26.10 -7.35 22.86
N ARG A 180 -24.94 -7.22 22.23
CA ARG A 180 -24.46 -5.94 21.68
C ARG A 180 -24.50 -5.97 20.16
N GLU A 181 -24.85 -4.83 19.56
CA GLU A 181 -24.64 -4.58 18.14
C GLU A 181 -23.27 -3.91 17.94
N LEU A 182 -22.45 -4.53 17.13
CA LEU A 182 -21.08 -4.10 16.86
C LEU A 182 -20.92 -3.77 15.37
N SER A 183 -19.99 -2.87 15.07
CA SER A 183 -19.47 -2.65 13.71
C SER A 183 -18.55 -3.78 13.27
N GLY A 184 -18.23 -3.87 11.99
CA GLY A 184 -17.30 -4.88 11.47
C GLY A 184 -15.92 -4.81 12.12
N GLU A 185 -15.40 -3.60 12.35
CA GLU A 185 -14.11 -3.41 13.00
C GLU A 185 -14.12 -3.85 14.48
N GLU A 186 -15.18 -3.49 15.21
CA GLU A 186 -15.33 -3.96 16.59
C GLU A 186 -15.36 -5.48 16.67
N VAL A 187 -16.03 -6.16 15.73
CA VAL A 187 -16.05 -7.64 15.68
C VAL A 187 -14.67 -8.21 15.34
N LEU A 188 -13.99 -7.65 14.35
CA LEU A 188 -12.65 -8.11 13.98
C LEU A 188 -11.64 -7.87 15.10
N SER A 189 -11.82 -6.83 15.93
CA SER A 189 -10.97 -6.61 17.10
C SER A 189 -11.12 -7.72 18.14
N LEU A 190 -12.29 -8.39 18.22
CA LEU A 190 -12.49 -9.51 19.12
C LEU A 190 -11.62 -10.74 18.78
N LEU A 191 -11.08 -10.83 17.56
CA LEU A 191 -10.14 -11.90 17.16
C LEU A 191 -8.80 -11.83 17.91
N PHE A 192 -8.50 -10.70 18.53
CA PHE A 192 -7.31 -10.48 19.36
C PHE A 192 -7.56 -10.71 20.86
N GLU A 193 -8.75 -11.15 21.26
CA GLU A 193 -9.06 -11.45 22.66
C GLU A 193 -8.52 -12.84 23.08
N PRO A 194 -8.23 -13.04 24.40
CA PRO A 194 -7.75 -14.32 24.90
C PRO A 194 -8.78 -15.45 24.80
N ASP A 195 -10.07 -15.16 24.94
CA ASP A 195 -11.16 -16.15 24.94
C ASP A 195 -11.37 -16.76 23.55
N ARG A 196 -10.98 -18.03 23.39
CA ARG A 196 -11.11 -18.78 22.14
C ARG A 196 -12.55 -18.90 21.65
N ALA A 197 -13.47 -19.20 22.54
CA ALA A 197 -14.88 -19.39 22.16
C ALA A 197 -15.49 -18.08 21.68
N ARG A 198 -15.08 -16.96 22.28
CA ARG A 198 -15.51 -15.62 21.86
C ARG A 198 -14.93 -15.23 20.51
N ARG A 199 -13.63 -15.50 20.24
CA ARG A 199 -13.02 -15.30 18.91
C ARG A 199 -13.77 -16.09 17.84
N GLU A 200 -14.01 -17.38 18.07
CA GLU A 200 -14.70 -18.26 17.11
C GLU A 200 -16.13 -17.77 16.84
N ARG A 201 -16.88 -17.44 17.88
CA ARG A 201 -18.24 -16.90 17.75
C ARG A 201 -18.26 -15.58 17.01
N ALA A 202 -17.35 -14.66 17.35
CA ALA A 202 -17.24 -13.36 16.69
C ALA A 202 -16.99 -13.51 15.18
N TYR A 203 -16.01 -14.32 14.80
CA TYR A 203 -15.69 -14.50 13.38
C TYR A 203 -16.77 -15.28 12.63
N THR A 204 -17.41 -16.26 13.27
CA THR A 204 -18.54 -16.98 12.66
C THR A 204 -19.69 -16.02 12.37
N VAL A 205 -20.12 -15.22 13.36
CA VAL A 205 -21.19 -14.23 13.19
C VAL A 205 -20.83 -13.21 12.11
N PHE A 206 -19.57 -12.75 12.08
CA PHE A 206 -19.09 -11.83 11.05
C PHE A 206 -19.26 -12.40 9.65
N LEU A 207 -18.81 -13.63 9.42
CA LEU A 207 -18.86 -14.28 8.12
C LEU A 207 -20.28 -14.69 7.71
N GLU A 208 -21.09 -15.19 8.65
CA GLU A 208 -22.48 -15.55 8.39
C GLU A 208 -23.36 -14.34 8.09
N THR A 209 -23.08 -13.20 8.72
CA THR A 209 -23.75 -11.93 8.38
C THR A 209 -23.44 -11.53 6.94
N HIS A 210 -22.18 -11.64 6.50
CA HIS A 210 -21.82 -11.41 5.09
C HIS A 210 -22.53 -12.41 4.16
N ALA A 211 -22.70 -13.67 4.58
CA ALA A 211 -23.41 -14.68 3.80
C ALA A 211 -24.85 -14.27 3.47
N THR A 212 -25.53 -13.54 4.34
CA THR A 212 -26.92 -13.07 4.10
C THR A 212 -27.01 -12.13 2.89
N PHE A 213 -25.93 -11.46 2.53
CA PHE A 213 -25.82 -10.57 1.36
C PHE A 213 -25.03 -11.21 0.19
N GLY A 214 -24.87 -12.53 0.21
CA GLY A 214 -24.04 -13.24 -0.77
C GLY A 214 -24.36 -12.94 -2.22
N ILE A 215 -25.65 -12.76 -2.56
CA ILE A 215 -26.08 -12.35 -3.91
C ILE A 215 -25.51 -10.98 -4.28
N VAL A 216 -25.52 -10.02 -3.35
CA VAL A 216 -25.02 -8.66 -3.62
C VAL A 216 -23.52 -8.69 -3.83
N TRP A 217 -22.77 -9.34 -2.91
CA TRP A 217 -21.32 -9.44 -3.04
C TRP A 217 -20.89 -10.12 -4.31
N ALA A 218 -21.53 -11.26 -4.66
CA ALA A 218 -21.22 -11.97 -5.90
C ALA A 218 -21.53 -11.13 -7.13
N ASN A 219 -22.67 -10.40 -7.16
CA ASN A 219 -23.00 -9.52 -8.28
C ASN A 219 -22.01 -8.36 -8.42
N VAL A 220 -21.65 -7.69 -7.32
CA VAL A 220 -20.67 -6.58 -7.34
C VAL A 220 -19.34 -7.09 -7.89
N PHE A 221 -18.82 -8.20 -7.36
CA PHE A 221 -17.53 -8.72 -7.81
C PHE A 221 -17.57 -9.22 -9.25
N ASN A 222 -18.62 -9.95 -9.65
CA ASN A 222 -18.82 -10.36 -11.06
C ASN A 222 -18.89 -9.18 -12.02
N ALA A 223 -19.59 -8.11 -11.63
CA ALA A 223 -19.72 -6.92 -12.47
C ALA A 223 -18.38 -6.21 -12.63
N LEU A 224 -17.60 -6.06 -11.55
CA LEU A 224 -16.26 -5.46 -11.58
C LEU A 224 -15.26 -6.30 -12.38
N MET A 225 -15.28 -7.63 -12.24
CA MET A 225 -14.45 -8.53 -13.04
C MET A 225 -14.78 -8.42 -14.53
N ASN A 226 -16.08 -8.34 -14.86
CA ASN A 226 -16.52 -8.22 -16.25
C ASN A 226 -16.22 -6.83 -16.84
N ASP A 227 -16.41 -5.78 -16.08
CA ASP A 227 -16.03 -4.41 -16.44
C ASP A 227 -14.55 -4.33 -16.80
N HIS A 228 -13.70 -4.92 -15.95
CA HIS A 228 -12.28 -5.01 -16.21
C HIS A 228 -11.92 -5.83 -17.47
N ARG A 229 -12.60 -6.96 -17.69
CA ARG A 229 -12.42 -7.75 -18.90
C ARG A 229 -12.75 -6.94 -20.14
N ILE A 230 -13.90 -6.22 -20.14
CA ILE A 230 -14.31 -5.37 -21.26
C ILE A 230 -13.29 -4.24 -21.48
N GLU A 231 -12.83 -3.59 -20.42
CA GLU A 231 -11.81 -2.54 -20.53
C GLU A 231 -10.49 -3.10 -21.12
N CYS A 232 -10.05 -4.29 -20.70
CA CYS A 232 -8.88 -4.97 -21.28
C CYS A 232 -9.07 -5.26 -22.76
N GLU A 233 -10.25 -5.73 -23.18
CA GLU A 233 -10.56 -6.00 -24.59
C GLU A 233 -10.53 -4.72 -25.43
N LEU A 234 -11.17 -3.64 -24.95
CA LEU A 234 -11.17 -2.34 -25.64
C LEU A 234 -9.77 -1.77 -25.81
N ARG A 235 -8.90 -1.97 -24.81
CA ARG A 235 -7.50 -1.50 -24.81
C ARG A 235 -6.52 -2.49 -25.46
N HIS A 236 -6.99 -3.63 -25.93
CA HIS A 236 -6.14 -4.71 -26.48
C HIS A 236 -5.08 -5.22 -25.50
N LEU A 237 -5.41 -5.23 -24.21
CA LEU A 237 -4.53 -5.78 -23.17
C LEU A 237 -4.56 -7.32 -23.24
N PRO A 238 -3.40 -7.98 -23.36
CA PRO A 238 -3.34 -9.45 -23.53
C PRO A 238 -3.67 -10.22 -22.26
N ASP A 239 -3.47 -9.60 -21.09
CA ASP A 239 -3.65 -10.21 -19.79
C ASP A 239 -4.35 -9.23 -18.82
N PRO A 240 -5.32 -9.68 -18.01
CA PRO A 240 -6.04 -8.80 -17.08
C PRO A 240 -5.15 -8.24 -15.94
N VAL A 241 -4.02 -8.88 -15.64
CA VAL A 241 -3.08 -8.39 -14.62
C VAL A 241 -2.11 -7.35 -15.17
N LEU A 242 -1.92 -7.31 -16.50
CA LEU A 242 -0.94 -6.43 -17.13
C LEU A 242 -1.07 -4.94 -16.76
N PRO A 243 -2.27 -4.34 -16.63
CA PRO A 243 -2.38 -2.96 -16.16
C PRO A 243 -1.68 -2.72 -14.83
N THR A 244 -1.87 -3.64 -13.88
CA THR A 244 -1.24 -3.57 -12.55
C THR A 244 0.27 -3.79 -12.62
N HIS A 245 0.74 -4.67 -13.50
CA HIS A 245 2.18 -4.83 -13.75
C HIS A 245 2.82 -3.56 -14.33
N LEU A 246 2.12 -2.88 -15.24
CA LEU A 246 2.58 -1.60 -15.80
C LEU A 246 2.61 -0.49 -14.75
N ASP A 247 1.63 -0.46 -13.85
CA ASP A 247 1.56 0.51 -12.74
C ASP A 247 2.67 0.27 -11.70
N ASN A 248 2.99 -0.99 -11.44
CA ASN A 248 4.03 -1.42 -10.51
C ASN A 248 5.42 -1.52 -11.15
N GLU A 249 5.51 -1.29 -12.45
CA GLU A 249 6.74 -1.35 -13.24
C GLU A 249 7.51 -2.67 -13.07
N VAL A 250 6.78 -3.77 -13.07
CA VAL A 250 7.33 -5.12 -12.94
C VAL A 250 6.93 -6.00 -14.13
N ARG A 251 7.75 -6.99 -14.43
CA ARG A 251 7.44 -7.97 -15.45
C ARG A 251 6.51 -9.06 -14.92
N PRO A 252 5.59 -9.61 -15.74
CA PRO A 252 4.74 -10.73 -15.34
C PRO A 252 5.54 -11.91 -14.78
N GLU A 253 6.66 -12.27 -15.43
CA GLU A 253 7.53 -13.39 -15.06
C GLU A 253 8.15 -13.21 -13.68
N THR A 254 8.48 -11.98 -13.30
CA THR A 254 9.00 -11.63 -11.97
C THR A 254 7.96 -11.91 -10.88
N VAL A 255 6.70 -11.47 -11.13
CA VAL A 255 5.59 -11.70 -10.20
C VAL A 255 5.27 -13.19 -10.09
N ASP A 256 5.23 -13.91 -11.21
CA ASP A 256 4.98 -15.36 -11.23
C ASP A 256 6.07 -16.12 -10.46
N ALA A 257 7.34 -15.77 -10.65
CA ALA A 257 8.47 -16.38 -9.94
C ALA A 257 8.37 -16.14 -8.42
N MET A 258 8.03 -14.93 -8.00
CA MET A 258 7.82 -14.55 -6.61
C MET A 258 6.66 -15.33 -5.98
N MET A 259 5.51 -15.37 -6.64
CA MET A 259 4.32 -16.07 -6.14
C MET A 259 4.56 -17.57 -6.02
N ALA A 260 5.22 -18.18 -7.02
CA ALA A 260 5.60 -19.58 -6.98
C ALA A 260 6.63 -19.88 -5.87
N ALA A 261 7.58 -18.95 -5.63
CA ALA A 261 8.50 -19.06 -4.49
C ALA A 261 7.73 -19.03 -3.17
N THR A 262 6.76 -18.12 -3.02
CA THR A 262 5.92 -18.03 -1.82
C THR A 262 5.15 -19.34 -1.55
N GLU A 263 4.56 -19.93 -2.59
CA GLU A 263 3.85 -21.21 -2.47
C GLU A 263 4.76 -22.36 -2.03
N ARG A 264 5.98 -22.44 -2.55
CA ARG A 264 6.97 -23.44 -2.10
C ARG A 264 7.30 -23.29 -0.62
N HIS A 265 7.14 -22.11 -0.06
CA HIS A 265 7.44 -21.80 1.34
C HIS A 265 6.23 -21.80 2.29
N TYR A 266 5.05 -22.23 1.85
CA TYR A 266 3.88 -22.35 2.74
C TYR A 266 4.14 -23.21 3.97
N GLU A 267 5.07 -24.15 3.89
CA GLU A 267 5.45 -24.96 5.05
C GLU A 267 6.07 -24.15 6.18
N VAL A 268 6.76 -23.04 5.89
CA VAL A 268 7.30 -22.11 6.89
C VAL A 268 6.17 -21.49 7.74
N ALA A 269 5.07 -21.09 7.10
CA ALA A 269 3.89 -20.59 7.81
C ALA A 269 3.21 -21.71 8.63
N ARG A 270 3.11 -22.93 8.07
CA ARG A 270 2.52 -24.07 8.80
C ARG A 270 3.34 -24.46 10.03
N GLU A 271 4.66 -24.42 9.94
CA GLU A 271 5.55 -24.63 11.08
C GLU A 271 5.27 -23.61 12.20
N TYR A 272 5.09 -22.33 11.84
CA TYR A 272 4.69 -21.32 12.81
C TYR A 272 3.33 -21.62 13.42
N PHE A 273 2.34 -21.98 12.63
CA PHE A 273 0.98 -22.29 13.13
C PHE A 273 0.99 -23.48 14.12
N ARG A 274 1.75 -24.52 13.84
CA ARG A 274 1.93 -25.65 14.78
C ARG A 274 2.65 -25.20 16.06
N LEU A 275 3.61 -24.28 15.94
CA LEU A 275 4.31 -23.71 17.08
C LEU A 275 3.37 -22.84 17.93
N LYS A 276 2.59 -21.97 17.29
CA LYS A 276 1.58 -21.13 17.97
C LYS A 276 0.51 -21.98 18.67
N ALA A 277 0.06 -23.08 18.06
CA ALA A 277 -0.86 -24.01 18.72
C ALA A 277 -0.29 -24.53 20.04
N ARG A 278 0.97 -24.97 20.05
CA ARG A 278 1.66 -25.42 21.28
C ARG A 278 1.77 -24.31 22.32
N LEU A 279 2.10 -23.08 21.90
CA LEU A 279 2.21 -21.94 22.80
C LEU A 279 0.87 -21.57 23.46
N LEU A 280 -0.24 -21.78 22.75
CA LEU A 280 -1.60 -21.58 23.25
C LEU A 280 -2.17 -22.80 24.01
N GLY A 281 -1.41 -23.91 24.11
CA GLY A 281 -1.89 -25.16 24.73
C GLY A 281 -2.97 -25.86 23.92
N LEU A 282 -2.99 -25.66 22.60
CA LEU A 282 -3.98 -26.23 21.69
C LEU A 282 -3.36 -27.40 20.89
N GLU A 283 -4.17 -28.41 20.59
CA GLU A 283 -3.77 -29.49 19.69
C GLU A 283 -3.58 -28.97 18.26
N LYS A 284 -4.52 -28.13 17.81
CA LYS A 284 -4.52 -27.54 16.48
C LYS A 284 -5.17 -26.15 16.51
N LEU A 285 -4.65 -25.21 15.72
CA LEU A 285 -5.29 -23.92 15.54
C LEU A 285 -6.54 -24.05 14.65
N LYS A 286 -7.55 -23.25 14.96
CA LYS A 286 -8.55 -22.82 13.99
C LYS A 286 -8.11 -21.50 13.33
N ASN A 287 -8.63 -21.21 12.15
CA ASN A 287 -8.35 -19.91 11.50
C ASN A 287 -8.83 -18.70 12.34
N THR A 288 -9.64 -18.93 13.36
CA THR A 288 -10.04 -17.95 14.39
C THR A 288 -8.99 -17.73 15.48
N ASP A 289 -7.96 -18.58 15.53
CA ASP A 289 -6.87 -18.50 16.51
C ASP A 289 -5.63 -17.80 15.98
N LEU A 290 -5.61 -17.42 14.69
CA LEU A 290 -4.43 -16.85 14.04
C LEU A 290 -3.94 -15.57 14.72
N TYR A 291 -4.87 -14.76 15.25
CA TYR A 291 -4.59 -13.51 15.97
C TYR A 291 -4.71 -13.64 17.49
N ALA A 292 -4.85 -14.87 18.02
CA ALA A 292 -4.91 -15.09 19.45
C ALA A 292 -3.63 -14.54 20.13
N PRO A 293 -3.75 -13.73 21.20
CA PRO A 293 -2.58 -13.15 21.87
C PRO A 293 -1.76 -14.21 22.57
N LEU A 294 -0.45 -14.00 22.58
CA LEU A 294 0.53 -14.83 23.28
C LEU A 294 1.08 -14.02 24.47
N GLY A 295 0.65 -14.34 25.68
CA GLY A 295 1.07 -13.68 26.91
C GLY A 295 0.26 -12.42 27.24
N ASP A 296 0.57 -11.82 28.40
CA ASP A 296 -0.06 -10.56 28.82
C ASP A 296 0.46 -9.40 27.98
N ALA A 297 -0.44 -8.74 27.27
CA ALA A 297 -0.17 -7.55 26.46
C ALA A 297 0.11 -6.28 27.31
N ALA A 298 0.61 -6.43 28.54
CA ALA A 298 0.60 -5.41 29.57
C ALA A 298 1.74 -4.36 29.50
N ALA A 299 2.64 -4.44 28.54
CA ALA A 299 3.69 -3.42 28.41
C ALA A 299 3.11 -2.16 27.75
N ARG A 300 2.93 -1.09 28.53
CA ARG A 300 2.66 0.24 27.99
C ARG A 300 3.96 0.93 27.63
N VAL A 301 4.01 1.51 26.44
CA VAL A 301 5.13 2.31 25.96
C VAL A 301 4.62 3.74 25.72
N PRO A 302 4.88 4.68 26.63
CA PRO A 302 4.52 6.08 26.43
C PRO A 302 5.13 6.67 25.16
N PHE A 303 4.47 7.65 24.53
CA PHE A 303 4.88 8.22 23.25
C PHE A 303 6.34 8.75 23.27
N ASP A 304 6.76 9.40 24.35
CA ASP A 304 8.14 9.92 24.50
C ASP A 304 9.17 8.78 24.56
N GLU A 305 8.81 7.64 25.17
CA GLU A 305 9.64 6.43 25.18
C GLU A 305 9.69 5.79 23.78
N ALA A 306 8.55 5.70 23.09
CA ALA A 306 8.48 5.22 21.70
C ALA A 306 9.36 6.07 20.77
N ARG A 307 9.30 7.42 20.92
CA ARG A 307 10.19 8.33 20.20
C ARG A 307 11.66 7.97 20.42
N ALA A 308 12.08 7.76 21.66
CA ALA A 308 13.46 7.40 21.98
C ALA A 308 13.84 6.05 21.35
N LEU A 309 12.99 5.02 21.50
CA LEU A 309 13.22 3.68 20.93
C LEU A 309 13.37 3.71 19.42
N VAL A 310 12.48 4.43 18.73
CA VAL A 310 12.52 4.54 17.26
C VAL A 310 13.77 5.29 16.79
N LEU A 311 14.10 6.44 17.42
CA LEU A 311 15.29 7.19 17.05
C LEU A 311 16.59 6.43 17.33
N ASP A 312 16.66 5.69 18.43
CA ASP A 312 17.79 4.81 18.75
C ASP A 312 17.92 3.65 17.74
N GLY A 313 16.78 3.02 17.38
CA GLY A 313 16.74 1.96 16.38
C GLY A 313 17.24 2.44 15.02
N PHE A 314 16.78 3.61 14.60
CA PHE A 314 17.20 4.22 13.34
C PHE A 314 18.67 4.68 13.36
N ALA A 315 19.15 5.22 14.49
CA ALA A 315 20.55 5.61 14.65
C ALA A 315 21.51 4.41 14.60
N ALA A 316 21.08 3.25 15.11
CA ALA A 316 21.85 2.00 15.01
C ALA A 316 22.04 1.55 13.55
N PHE A 317 21.06 1.84 12.68
CA PHE A 317 21.17 1.59 11.25
C PHE A 317 21.93 2.69 10.52
N SER A 318 21.50 3.96 10.69
CA SER A 318 22.07 5.12 9.99
C SER A 318 21.82 6.41 10.75
N PRO A 319 22.85 7.24 11.04
CA PRO A 319 22.66 8.58 11.58
C PRO A 319 21.71 9.45 10.74
N THR A 320 21.83 9.40 9.40
CA THR A 320 20.96 10.13 8.47
C THR A 320 19.50 9.71 8.62
N PHE A 321 19.24 8.41 8.80
CA PHE A 321 17.89 7.90 8.99
C PHE A 321 17.26 8.45 10.26
N ALA A 322 18.02 8.46 11.36
CA ALA A 322 17.59 9.02 12.64
C ALA A 322 17.40 10.56 12.60
N GLU A 323 18.25 11.29 11.87
CA GLU A 323 18.13 12.74 11.70
C GLU A 323 16.85 13.11 10.95
N LEU A 324 16.57 12.41 9.84
CA LEU A 324 15.34 12.62 9.08
C LEU A 324 14.09 12.31 9.92
N ALA A 325 14.11 11.23 10.73
CA ALA A 325 13.01 10.90 11.63
C ALA A 325 12.82 11.96 12.72
N ARG A 326 13.89 12.53 13.26
CA ARG A 326 13.83 13.55 14.30
C ARG A 326 13.07 14.79 13.85
N ASP A 327 13.21 15.20 12.59
CA ASP A 327 12.48 16.32 12.01
C ASP A 327 10.96 16.19 12.19
N PHE A 328 10.41 14.98 12.08
CA PHE A 328 8.97 14.72 12.23
C PHE A 328 8.47 15.04 13.64
N PHE A 329 9.25 14.68 14.64
CA PHE A 329 8.92 14.97 16.05
C PHE A 329 9.09 16.45 16.40
N GLU A 330 10.13 17.11 15.86
CA GLU A 330 10.48 18.48 16.24
C GLU A 330 9.67 19.53 15.48
N ARG A 331 9.19 19.19 14.28
CA ARG A 331 8.48 20.14 13.40
C ARG A 331 6.97 19.95 13.39
N GLY A 332 6.42 19.09 14.23
CA GLY A 332 4.98 18.87 14.32
C GLY A 332 4.38 18.22 13.06
N TRP A 333 5.09 17.23 12.47
CA TRP A 333 4.60 16.50 11.29
C TRP A 333 3.89 15.19 11.66
N ILE A 334 3.70 14.91 12.94
CA ILE A 334 3.03 13.71 13.44
C ILE A 334 1.73 14.10 14.15
N ASP A 335 0.64 13.45 13.76
CA ASP A 335 -0.61 13.44 14.51
C ASP A 335 -0.78 12.05 15.14
N ALA A 336 -0.48 11.94 16.43
CA ALA A 336 -0.51 10.69 17.20
C ALA A 336 -1.61 10.67 18.28
N GLU A 337 -2.32 11.80 18.49
CA GLU A 337 -3.36 11.91 19.50
C GLU A 337 -4.55 11.02 19.19
N VAL A 338 -5.07 10.32 20.22
CA VAL A 338 -6.30 9.54 20.12
C VAL A 338 -7.49 10.46 20.40
N ARG A 339 -8.33 10.67 19.39
CA ARG A 339 -9.52 11.50 19.52
C ARG A 339 -10.69 11.03 18.65
N PRO A 340 -11.94 11.29 19.06
CA PRO A 340 -13.11 10.93 18.27
C PRO A 340 -13.13 11.65 16.92
N GLY A 341 -13.49 10.94 15.86
CA GLY A 341 -13.58 11.48 14.50
C GLY A 341 -12.30 11.42 13.70
N LYS A 342 -11.17 11.07 14.30
CA LYS A 342 -9.93 10.82 13.57
C LYS A 342 -10.08 9.58 12.66
N ARG A 343 -9.52 9.65 11.45
CA ARG A 343 -9.51 8.52 10.52
C ARG A 343 -8.81 7.32 11.17
N LEU A 344 -9.38 6.13 10.96
CA LEU A 344 -8.81 4.88 11.43
C LEU A 344 -7.57 4.47 10.63
N GLY A 345 -6.73 3.64 11.26
CA GLY A 345 -5.45 3.22 10.69
C GLY A 345 -4.36 4.25 10.89
N ALA A 346 -3.25 4.06 10.17
CA ALA A 346 -2.12 4.97 10.12
C ALA A 346 -1.73 5.22 8.67
N PHE A 347 -1.08 6.34 8.39
CA PHE A 347 -0.47 6.62 7.10
C PHE A 347 0.59 7.72 7.20
N CYS A 348 1.56 7.68 6.29
CA CYS A 348 2.37 8.81 5.92
C CYS A 348 1.97 9.30 4.53
N ALA A 349 1.92 10.61 4.32
CA ALA A 349 1.56 11.18 3.03
C ALA A 349 2.41 12.42 2.71
N ALA A 350 2.82 12.52 1.44
CA ALA A 350 3.46 13.68 0.84
C ALA A 350 2.76 14.05 -0.48
N SER A 351 2.67 15.32 -0.82
CA SER A 351 2.03 15.77 -2.06
C SER A 351 3.02 16.06 -3.19
N SER A 352 4.24 16.41 -2.85
CA SER A 352 5.28 16.81 -3.80
C SER A 352 6.66 16.80 -3.15
N PRO A 353 7.73 16.82 -3.95
CA PRO A 353 9.11 16.92 -3.42
C PRO A 353 9.38 18.22 -2.67
N ARG A 354 8.57 19.27 -2.88
CA ARG A 354 8.70 20.58 -2.20
C ARG A 354 7.89 20.67 -0.92
N ALA A 355 7.02 19.70 -0.64
CA ALA A 355 6.20 19.63 0.57
C ALA A 355 6.79 18.64 1.57
N ASN A 356 6.59 18.92 2.87
CA ASN A 356 6.93 17.93 3.89
C ASN A 356 5.93 16.78 3.88
N PRO A 357 6.34 15.56 4.23
CA PRO A 357 5.41 14.48 4.54
C PRO A 357 4.79 14.68 5.93
N TRP A 358 3.56 14.17 6.12
CA TRP A 358 2.85 14.14 7.39
C TRP A 358 2.43 12.72 7.74
N VAL A 359 2.58 12.38 9.02
CA VAL A 359 2.22 11.08 9.60
C VAL A 359 0.95 11.22 10.45
N LEU A 360 0.00 10.32 10.25
CA LEU A 360 -1.17 10.15 11.10
C LEU A 360 -1.22 8.73 11.66
N LEU A 361 -1.40 8.62 12.97
CA LEU A 361 -1.70 7.36 13.65
C LEU A 361 -2.49 7.65 14.93
N SER A 362 -3.17 6.64 15.48
CA SER A 362 -3.78 6.72 16.82
C SER A 362 -2.91 5.92 17.79
N TYR A 363 -2.11 6.64 18.60
CA TYR A 363 -1.13 6.02 19.49
C TYR A 363 -1.75 5.69 20.85
N THR A 364 -1.94 4.40 21.15
CA THR A 364 -2.60 3.87 22.37
C THR A 364 -1.63 3.25 23.36
N GLU A 365 -0.34 3.55 23.23
CA GLU A 365 0.74 3.08 24.10
C GLU A 365 1.00 1.56 24.05
N THR A 366 0.66 0.89 22.95
CA THR A 366 0.97 -0.52 22.77
C THR A 366 2.32 -0.72 22.05
N PRO A 367 3.00 -1.87 22.23
CA PRO A 367 4.19 -2.19 21.44
C PRO A 367 3.93 -2.19 19.92
N ARG A 368 2.71 -2.52 19.50
CA ARG A 368 2.28 -2.45 18.10
C ARG A 368 2.30 -1.01 17.58
N ASP A 369 1.87 -0.05 18.40
CA ASP A 369 1.88 1.36 17.98
C ASP A 369 3.30 1.89 17.78
N VAL A 370 4.28 1.36 18.53
CA VAL A 370 5.70 1.70 18.31
C VAL A 370 6.17 1.19 16.94
N ALA A 371 5.81 -0.03 16.56
CA ALA A 371 6.10 -0.59 15.24
C ALA A 371 5.40 0.22 14.13
N THR A 372 4.12 0.56 14.32
CA THR A 372 3.38 1.41 13.39
C THR A 372 4.02 2.79 13.23
N LEU A 373 4.44 3.42 14.33
CA LEU A 373 5.16 4.71 14.28
C LEU A 373 6.47 4.60 13.48
N ALA A 374 7.23 3.52 13.67
CA ALA A 374 8.45 3.29 12.90
C ALA A 374 8.17 3.07 11.42
N HIS A 375 7.10 2.34 11.10
CA HIS A 375 6.62 2.11 9.74
C HIS A 375 6.31 3.42 9.02
N GLU A 376 5.43 4.25 9.61
CA GLU A 376 5.01 5.52 9.00
C GLU A 376 6.18 6.50 8.87
N LEU A 377 7.08 6.52 9.86
CA LEU A 377 8.31 7.30 9.75
C LEU A 377 9.24 6.78 8.65
N GLY A 378 9.26 5.47 8.40
CA GLY A 378 9.98 4.88 7.28
C GLY A 378 9.51 5.45 5.93
N HIS A 379 8.19 5.50 5.69
CA HIS A 379 7.62 6.19 4.53
C HIS A 379 8.05 7.66 4.46
N GLY A 380 7.94 8.36 5.58
CA GLY A 380 8.32 9.78 5.64
C GLY A 380 9.81 10.01 5.34
N ILE A 381 10.69 9.11 5.77
CA ILE A 381 12.12 9.16 5.43
C ILE A 381 12.33 8.89 3.95
N HIS A 382 11.59 7.94 3.36
CA HIS A 382 11.62 7.68 1.92
C HIS A 382 11.26 8.94 1.13
N ASP A 383 10.13 9.57 1.46
CA ASP A 383 9.68 10.81 0.83
C ASP A 383 10.71 11.94 0.98
N ARG A 384 11.32 12.08 2.17
CA ARG A 384 12.37 13.07 2.42
C ARG A 384 13.63 12.82 1.58
N LEU A 385 14.03 11.57 1.39
CA LEU A 385 15.17 11.22 0.52
C LEU A 385 14.82 11.41 -0.95
N ALA A 386 13.62 11.01 -1.37
CA ALA A 386 13.13 11.19 -2.74
C ALA A 386 12.82 12.66 -3.10
N SER A 387 12.78 13.59 -2.13
CA SER A 387 12.49 15.02 -2.36
C SER A 387 13.50 15.73 -3.27
N ARG A 388 14.64 15.12 -3.55
CA ARG A 388 15.59 15.58 -4.57
C ARG A 388 15.15 15.30 -6.01
N GLN A 389 14.12 14.47 -6.18
CA GLN A 389 13.56 14.15 -7.49
C GLN A 389 12.56 15.23 -7.93
N ARG A 390 12.14 15.14 -9.21
CA ARG A 390 11.07 15.97 -9.76
C ARG A 390 9.70 15.39 -9.39
N LEU A 391 8.64 16.14 -9.60
CA LEU A 391 7.29 15.73 -9.22
C LEU A 391 6.87 14.37 -9.82
N LEU A 392 7.17 14.16 -11.11
CA LEU A 392 6.80 12.93 -11.83
C LEU A 392 7.67 11.72 -11.47
N ASP A 393 8.84 11.96 -10.89
CA ASP A 393 9.80 10.94 -10.44
C ASP A 393 9.85 10.82 -8.91
N PHE A 394 8.95 11.49 -8.17
CA PHE A 394 8.98 11.57 -6.72
C PHE A 394 8.45 10.31 -6.03
N SER A 395 7.25 9.89 -6.39
CA SER A 395 6.56 8.78 -5.74
C SER A 395 6.95 7.45 -6.38
N PRO A 396 7.61 6.54 -5.65
CA PRO A 396 8.00 5.23 -6.19
C PRO A 396 6.76 4.38 -6.50
N PRO A 397 6.86 3.39 -7.41
CA PRO A 397 5.80 2.41 -7.62
C PRO A 397 5.56 1.59 -6.34
N LEU A 398 4.36 0.98 -6.23
CA LEU A 398 3.95 0.25 -5.02
C LEU A 398 4.93 -0.85 -4.61
N THR A 399 5.61 -1.47 -5.58
CA THR A 399 6.64 -2.48 -5.35
C THR A 399 7.84 -1.97 -4.54
N LEU A 400 8.13 -0.68 -4.60
CA LEU A 400 9.19 -0.03 -3.81
C LEU A 400 8.66 0.84 -2.66
N ALA A 401 7.35 1.06 -2.57
CA ALA A 401 6.77 1.97 -1.58
C ALA A 401 7.06 1.54 -0.14
N GLU A 402 7.02 0.22 0.12
CA GLU A 402 7.27 -0.35 1.45
C GLU A 402 8.75 -0.55 1.78
N THR A 403 9.65 -0.17 0.87
CA THR A 403 11.09 -0.44 1.05
C THR A 403 11.65 0.18 2.32
N ALA A 404 11.23 1.39 2.67
CA ALA A 404 11.73 2.07 3.86
C ALA A 404 10.91 1.77 5.12
N SER A 405 9.59 1.62 5.01
CA SER A 405 8.68 1.40 6.14
C SER A 405 8.90 0.04 6.80
N VAL A 406 8.88 -1.03 6.02
CA VAL A 406 9.13 -2.39 6.55
C VAL A 406 10.58 -2.56 7.00
N PHE A 407 11.55 -1.91 6.31
CA PHE A 407 12.95 -1.94 6.77
C PHE A 407 13.13 -1.22 8.11
N ALA A 408 12.43 -0.11 8.32
CA ALA A 408 12.40 0.61 9.60
C ALA A 408 11.85 -0.27 10.74
N GLU A 409 10.76 -1.01 10.48
CA GLU A 409 10.23 -1.99 11.43
C GLU A 409 11.24 -3.10 11.76
N MET A 410 11.89 -3.67 10.74
CA MET A 410 12.88 -4.73 10.93
C MET A 410 14.06 -4.27 11.79
N THR A 411 14.57 -3.07 11.55
CA THR A 411 15.67 -2.50 12.34
C THR A 411 15.24 -2.23 13.77
N LEU A 412 14.05 -1.67 14.00
CA LEU A 412 13.49 -1.46 15.33
C LEU A 412 13.29 -2.80 16.06
N THR A 413 12.66 -3.78 15.40
CA THR A 413 12.41 -5.12 15.97
C THR A 413 13.72 -5.76 16.44
N ARG A 414 14.81 -5.65 15.66
CA ARG A 414 16.10 -6.21 16.04
C ARG A 414 16.66 -5.52 17.28
N VAL A 415 16.61 -4.19 17.35
CA VAL A 415 17.08 -3.42 18.52
C VAL A 415 16.27 -3.76 19.78
N LEU A 416 14.95 -3.92 19.65
CA LEU A 416 14.09 -4.35 20.75
C LEU A 416 14.45 -5.77 21.23
N LEU A 417 14.64 -6.70 20.32
CA LEU A 417 15.05 -8.07 20.64
C LEU A 417 16.43 -8.11 21.32
N ASP A 418 17.39 -7.31 20.87
CA ASP A 418 18.75 -7.32 21.43
C ASP A 418 18.81 -6.69 22.85
N ARG A 419 17.91 -5.76 23.14
CA ARG A 419 17.82 -5.10 24.46
C ARG A 419 16.93 -5.83 25.47
N GLU A 420 16.04 -6.70 25.03
CA GLU A 420 15.06 -7.36 25.90
C GLU A 420 15.62 -8.66 26.49
N PRO A 421 15.88 -8.74 27.81
CA PRO A 421 16.40 -9.95 28.46
C PRO A 421 15.33 -10.97 28.81
N ARG A 422 14.03 -10.56 28.88
CA ARG A 422 12.93 -11.45 29.31
C ARG A 422 12.49 -12.32 28.15
N ARG A 423 12.55 -13.64 28.33
CA ARG A 423 12.21 -14.63 27.29
C ARG A 423 10.76 -14.47 26.78
N GLU A 424 9.82 -14.22 27.69
CA GLU A 424 8.41 -14.09 27.35
C GLU A 424 8.16 -12.89 26.42
N VAL A 425 8.81 -11.76 26.68
CA VAL A 425 8.70 -10.55 25.87
C VAL A 425 9.37 -10.75 24.51
N ARG A 426 10.57 -11.35 24.48
CA ARG A 426 11.24 -11.71 23.22
C ARG A 426 10.37 -12.62 22.36
N ARG A 427 9.71 -13.62 22.99
CA ARG A 427 8.76 -14.52 22.33
C ARG A 427 7.59 -13.77 21.71
N ALA A 428 6.99 -12.86 22.46
CA ALA A 428 5.87 -12.03 21.97
C ALA A 428 6.29 -11.16 20.78
N LEU A 429 7.46 -10.52 20.83
CA LEU A 429 8.01 -9.71 19.74
C LEU A 429 8.26 -10.55 18.48
N LEU A 430 8.87 -11.72 18.63
CA LEU A 430 9.13 -12.63 17.51
C LEU A 430 7.83 -13.14 16.87
N CYS A 431 6.87 -13.54 17.71
CA CYS A 431 5.56 -13.98 17.21
C CYS A 431 4.84 -12.86 16.46
N ALA A 432 4.81 -11.65 17.00
CA ALA A 432 4.19 -10.51 16.33
C ALA A 432 4.81 -10.25 14.95
N LYS A 433 6.16 -10.23 14.83
CA LYS A 433 6.82 -10.00 13.53
C LYS A 433 6.60 -11.15 12.55
N ILE A 434 6.61 -12.41 13.02
CA ILE A 434 6.34 -13.56 12.16
C ILE A 434 4.89 -13.55 11.68
N GLU A 435 3.92 -13.21 12.55
CA GLU A 435 2.50 -13.10 12.20
C GLU A 435 2.25 -12.00 11.17
N ASP A 436 2.90 -10.86 11.35
CA ASP A 436 2.85 -9.76 10.40
C ASP A 436 3.39 -10.18 9.02
N THR A 437 4.56 -10.80 8.97
CA THR A 437 5.13 -11.35 7.73
C THR A 437 4.23 -12.42 7.11
N ILE A 438 3.60 -13.30 7.90
CA ILE A 438 2.65 -14.30 7.39
C ILE A 438 1.42 -13.60 6.77
N ALA A 439 0.90 -12.57 7.42
CA ALA A 439 -0.23 -11.81 6.91
C ALA A 439 0.11 -11.04 5.62
N THR A 440 1.32 -10.50 5.52
CA THR A 440 1.76 -9.66 4.40
C THR A 440 2.29 -10.47 3.22
N VAL A 441 2.94 -11.61 3.46
CA VAL A 441 3.49 -12.45 2.36
C VAL A 441 2.51 -13.57 2.01
N PHE A 442 2.28 -14.49 2.94
CA PHE A 442 1.59 -15.75 2.61
C PHE A 442 0.09 -15.55 2.40
N ARG A 443 -0.57 -14.77 3.25
CA ARG A 443 -2.00 -14.48 3.09
C ARG A 443 -2.25 -13.63 1.84
N GLN A 444 -1.43 -12.61 1.57
CA GLN A 444 -1.61 -11.78 0.37
C GLN A 444 -1.36 -12.57 -0.92
N ASN A 445 -0.47 -13.55 -0.91
CA ASN A 445 -0.30 -14.49 -2.02
C ASN A 445 -1.59 -15.29 -2.28
N VAL A 446 -2.23 -15.80 -1.22
CA VAL A 446 -3.53 -16.49 -1.31
C VAL A 446 -4.60 -15.56 -1.92
N LEU A 447 -4.67 -14.30 -1.45
CA LEU A 447 -5.61 -13.32 -1.98
C LEU A 447 -5.39 -13.09 -3.48
N THR A 448 -4.15 -12.92 -3.90
CA THR A 448 -3.79 -12.73 -5.31
C THR A 448 -4.17 -13.94 -6.15
N ARG A 449 -3.87 -15.16 -5.69
CA ARG A 449 -4.24 -16.40 -6.41
C ARG A 449 -5.75 -16.57 -6.51
N PHE A 450 -6.48 -16.27 -5.44
CA PHE A 450 -7.94 -16.28 -5.47
C PHE A 450 -8.48 -15.30 -6.52
N GLU A 451 -8.00 -14.06 -6.53
CA GLU A 451 -8.44 -13.04 -7.47
C GLU A 451 -8.14 -13.45 -8.93
N MET A 452 -6.93 -13.93 -9.20
CA MET A 452 -6.55 -14.46 -10.52
C MET A 452 -7.46 -15.62 -10.96
N ALA A 453 -7.73 -16.56 -10.06
CA ALA A 453 -8.60 -17.71 -10.34
C ALA A 453 -10.06 -17.27 -10.60
N ALA A 454 -10.58 -16.32 -9.82
CA ALA A 454 -11.91 -15.76 -10.00
C ALA A 454 -12.05 -15.04 -11.35
N HIS A 455 -11.10 -14.16 -11.69
CA HIS A 455 -11.08 -13.49 -13.00
C HIS A 455 -10.97 -14.46 -14.17
N ALA A 456 -10.12 -15.48 -14.07
CA ALA A 456 -9.97 -16.49 -15.11
C ALA A 456 -11.28 -17.26 -15.35
N ARG A 457 -11.93 -17.72 -14.28
CA ARG A 457 -13.17 -18.48 -14.36
C ARG A 457 -14.37 -17.62 -14.78
N ARG A 458 -14.40 -16.33 -14.40
CA ARG A 458 -15.42 -15.35 -14.77
C ARG A 458 -15.51 -15.10 -16.28
N ARG A 459 -14.44 -15.37 -17.03
CA ARG A 459 -14.46 -15.24 -18.51
C ARG A 459 -15.48 -16.15 -19.16
N ASP A 460 -15.73 -17.32 -18.58
CA ASP A 460 -16.65 -18.31 -19.14
C ASP A 460 -18.10 -18.01 -18.74
N ALA A 461 -18.34 -17.70 -17.47
CA ALA A 461 -19.68 -17.40 -16.95
C ALA A 461 -19.60 -16.58 -15.64
N PRO A 462 -20.69 -15.88 -15.26
CA PRO A 462 -20.81 -15.30 -13.91
C PRO A 462 -20.68 -16.39 -12.84
N LEU A 463 -19.92 -16.09 -11.79
CA LEU A 463 -19.71 -17.00 -10.65
C LEU A 463 -20.81 -16.81 -9.61
N THR A 464 -21.32 -17.91 -9.09
CA THR A 464 -22.19 -17.90 -7.91
C THR A 464 -21.35 -17.58 -6.66
N ALA A 465 -22.00 -17.17 -5.58
CA ALA A 465 -21.34 -16.96 -4.30
C ALA A 465 -20.69 -18.25 -3.77
N ASP A 466 -21.30 -19.42 -4.01
CA ASP A 466 -20.75 -20.72 -3.63
C ASP A 466 -19.47 -21.05 -4.40
N GLU A 467 -19.44 -20.81 -5.72
CA GLU A 467 -18.24 -21.01 -6.55
C GLU A 467 -17.10 -20.09 -6.12
N LEU A 468 -17.39 -18.83 -5.77
CA LEU A 468 -16.41 -17.93 -5.18
C LEU A 468 -15.92 -18.44 -3.82
N GLY A 469 -16.83 -18.98 -3.00
CA GLY A 469 -16.49 -19.60 -1.72
C GLY A 469 -15.62 -20.86 -1.87
N GLU A 470 -15.83 -21.66 -2.92
CA GLU A 470 -14.98 -22.83 -3.23
C GLU A 470 -13.56 -22.41 -3.67
N LEU A 471 -13.45 -21.42 -4.55
CA LEU A 471 -12.15 -20.88 -4.96
C LEU A 471 -11.39 -20.33 -3.74
N TRP A 472 -12.07 -19.52 -2.92
CA TRP A 472 -11.48 -18.98 -1.69
C TRP A 472 -11.00 -20.07 -0.74
N TRP A 473 -11.84 -21.05 -0.49
CA TRP A 473 -11.50 -22.19 0.38
C TRP A 473 -10.30 -22.96 -0.16
N GLY A 474 -10.28 -23.23 -1.47
CA GLY A 474 -9.20 -23.98 -2.11
C GLY A 474 -7.85 -23.29 -1.99
N GLU A 475 -7.79 -21.98 -2.21
CA GLU A 475 -6.52 -21.23 -2.09
C GLU A 475 -6.05 -21.14 -0.63
N ASN A 476 -6.94 -20.92 0.33
CA ASN A 476 -6.59 -20.93 1.74
C ASN A 476 -6.15 -22.30 2.24
N ALA A 477 -6.77 -23.38 1.75
CA ALA A 477 -6.39 -24.75 2.10
C ALA A 477 -4.96 -25.08 1.67
N LYS A 478 -4.46 -24.51 0.57
CA LYS A 478 -3.06 -24.67 0.15
C LYS A 478 -2.09 -24.06 1.17
N LEU A 479 -2.42 -22.91 1.76
CA LEU A 479 -1.59 -22.29 2.79
C LEU A 479 -1.68 -23.05 4.11
N TYR A 480 -2.89 -23.33 4.58
CA TYR A 480 -3.12 -23.84 5.92
C TYR A 480 -2.78 -25.33 6.08
N GLY A 481 -2.98 -26.12 5.03
CA GLY A 481 -2.71 -27.55 5.03
C GLY A 481 -3.38 -28.26 6.21
N ASP A 482 -2.59 -29.06 6.91
CA ASP A 482 -2.98 -29.75 8.13
C ASP A 482 -2.80 -28.93 9.42
N ALA A 483 -2.12 -27.78 9.34
CA ALA A 483 -1.72 -26.97 10.50
C ALA A 483 -2.87 -26.12 11.08
N VAL A 484 -3.84 -25.72 10.25
CA VAL A 484 -4.97 -24.88 10.67
C VAL A 484 -6.28 -25.48 10.18
N GLU A 485 -7.26 -25.56 11.07
CA GLU A 485 -8.64 -25.91 10.75
C GLU A 485 -9.42 -24.67 10.34
N MET A 486 -10.04 -24.69 9.18
CA MET A 486 -10.92 -23.62 8.73
C MET A 486 -12.36 -23.87 9.22
N ILE A 487 -12.96 -22.90 9.88
CA ILE A 487 -14.40 -22.99 10.22
C ILE A 487 -15.24 -22.94 8.94
N PRO A 488 -16.40 -23.64 8.90
CA PRO A 488 -17.24 -23.70 7.67
C PRO A 488 -17.64 -22.32 7.12
N ALA A 489 -17.91 -21.35 8.00
CA ALA A 489 -18.27 -19.99 7.63
C ALA A 489 -17.15 -19.26 6.85
N TYR A 490 -15.90 -19.73 6.93
CA TYR A 490 -14.76 -19.09 6.24
C TYR A 490 -14.85 -19.12 4.71
N ARG A 491 -15.78 -19.92 4.16
CA ARG A 491 -16.13 -19.84 2.72
C ARG A 491 -16.56 -18.43 2.28
N TRP A 492 -17.05 -17.60 3.21
CA TRP A 492 -17.44 -16.21 2.96
C TRP A 492 -16.32 -15.19 3.18
N GLY A 493 -15.10 -15.65 3.47
CA GLY A 493 -13.95 -14.77 3.73
C GLY A 493 -13.54 -13.88 2.55
N TRP A 494 -13.95 -14.18 1.32
CA TRP A 494 -13.71 -13.33 0.15
C TRP A 494 -14.61 -12.09 0.13
N ALA A 495 -15.81 -12.18 0.73
CA ALA A 495 -16.87 -11.19 0.59
C ALA A 495 -16.58 -9.83 1.29
N TYR A 496 -15.66 -9.82 2.26
CA TYR A 496 -15.31 -8.61 3.01
C TYR A 496 -13.96 -8.00 2.62
N ILE A 497 -13.26 -8.55 1.62
CA ILE A 497 -11.93 -8.07 1.22
C ILE A 497 -12.06 -6.87 0.28
N PRO A 498 -11.78 -5.63 0.74
CA PRO A 498 -11.98 -4.44 -0.07
C PRO A 498 -11.01 -4.34 -1.26
N HIS A 499 -9.84 -4.98 -1.18
CA HIS A 499 -8.84 -4.97 -2.25
C HIS A 499 -9.42 -5.46 -3.59
N PHE A 500 -10.23 -6.53 -3.60
CA PHE A 500 -10.85 -7.06 -4.82
C PHE A 500 -11.84 -6.09 -5.48
N ILE A 501 -12.32 -5.12 -4.72
CA ILE A 501 -13.33 -4.15 -5.15
C ILE A 501 -12.69 -2.83 -5.57
N HIS A 502 -11.75 -2.32 -4.76
CA HIS A 502 -11.14 -1.01 -4.97
C HIS A 502 -10.01 -1.04 -5.99
N SER A 503 -9.14 -2.06 -5.96
CA SER A 503 -7.89 -2.09 -6.73
C SER A 503 -7.56 -3.51 -7.18
N ARG A 504 -7.77 -3.80 -8.46
CA ARG A 504 -7.57 -5.15 -9.03
C ARG A 504 -6.11 -5.59 -8.92
N PHE A 505 -5.92 -6.84 -8.54
CA PHE A 505 -4.61 -7.50 -8.43
C PHE A 505 -3.59 -6.75 -7.58
N TYR A 506 -4.07 -5.96 -6.62
CA TYR A 506 -3.23 -5.12 -5.77
C TYR A 506 -2.35 -5.95 -4.82
N CYS A 507 -2.89 -7.08 -4.32
CA CYS A 507 -2.33 -7.82 -3.19
C CYS A 507 -0.92 -8.37 -3.41
N TYR A 508 -0.50 -8.66 -4.65
CA TYR A 508 0.87 -9.13 -4.88
C TYR A 508 1.94 -8.06 -4.58
N ALA A 509 1.59 -6.78 -4.62
CA ALA A 509 2.52 -5.71 -4.29
C ALA A 509 2.98 -5.77 -2.82
N TYR A 510 2.12 -6.23 -1.91
CA TYR A 510 2.50 -6.49 -0.52
C TYR A 510 3.52 -7.63 -0.42
N VAL A 511 3.28 -8.73 -1.14
CA VAL A 511 4.22 -9.87 -1.19
C VAL A 511 5.58 -9.41 -1.70
N PHE A 512 5.56 -8.63 -2.78
CA PHE A 512 6.77 -8.07 -3.40
C PHE A 512 7.53 -7.18 -2.41
N GLY A 513 6.85 -6.20 -1.82
CA GLY A 513 7.46 -5.23 -0.92
C GLY A 513 8.09 -5.88 0.31
N GLU A 514 7.36 -6.78 1.00
CA GLU A 514 7.88 -7.47 2.19
C GLU A 514 9.07 -8.37 1.84
N LEU A 515 8.97 -9.24 0.82
CA LEU A 515 10.07 -10.13 0.43
C LEU A 515 11.30 -9.35 -0.06
N LEU A 516 11.10 -8.26 -0.80
CA LEU A 516 12.17 -7.36 -1.18
C LEU A 516 12.90 -6.83 0.06
N VAL A 517 12.15 -6.29 1.02
CA VAL A 517 12.74 -5.72 2.23
C VAL A 517 13.47 -6.76 3.05
N LEU A 518 12.92 -7.96 3.21
CA LEU A 518 13.59 -9.06 3.89
C LEU A 518 14.91 -9.44 3.20
N ALA A 519 14.93 -9.44 1.85
CA ALA A 519 16.16 -9.69 1.08
C ALA A 519 17.20 -8.57 1.25
N LEU A 520 16.75 -7.29 1.27
CA LEU A 520 17.60 -6.14 1.56
C LEU A 520 18.14 -6.19 2.98
N TYR A 521 17.31 -6.55 3.95
CA TYR A 521 17.70 -6.70 5.35
C TYR A 521 18.72 -7.84 5.54
N GLN A 522 18.56 -8.96 4.86
CA GLN A 522 19.56 -10.03 4.85
C GLN A 522 20.91 -9.53 4.31
N ARG A 523 20.89 -8.75 3.23
CA ARG A 523 22.11 -8.13 2.68
C ARG A 523 22.75 -7.14 3.66
N TYR A 524 21.95 -6.38 4.38
CA TYR A 524 22.44 -5.50 5.45
C TYR A 524 23.13 -6.31 6.57
N ARG A 525 22.55 -7.44 7.00
CA ARG A 525 23.19 -8.34 7.96
C ARG A 525 24.55 -8.89 7.48
N GLU A 526 24.68 -9.13 6.18
CA GLU A 526 25.92 -9.62 5.55
C GLU A 526 26.99 -8.54 5.41
N GLN A 527 26.63 -7.31 5.05
CA GLN A 527 27.56 -6.24 4.69
C GLN A 527 27.75 -5.18 5.79
N GLY A 528 26.87 -5.13 6.78
CA GLY A 528 26.89 -4.11 7.84
C GLY A 528 26.80 -2.68 7.29
N PRO A 529 27.55 -1.72 7.88
CA PRO A 529 27.48 -0.31 7.50
C PRO A 529 27.81 0.00 6.03
N ALA A 530 28.51 -0.88 5.32
CA ALA A 530 28.82 -0.69 3.89
C ALA A 530 27.58 -0.76 2.99
N PHE A 531 26.49 -1.37 3.46
CA PHE A 531 25.20 -1.42 2.77
C PHE A 531 24.49 -0.06 2.77
N VAL A 532 24.58 0.71 3.86
CA VAL A 532 23.78 1.91 4.15
C VAL A 532 23.81 2.96 3.03
N PRO A 533 24.97 3.38 2.48
CA PRO A 533 24.98 4.41 1.44
C PRO A 533 24.19 4.02 0.18
N ARG A 534 24.29 2.75 -0.23
CA ARG A 534 23.56 2.25 -1.42
C ARG A 534 22.06 2.18 -1.16
N TYR A 535 21.68 1.83 0.05
CA TYR A 535 20.26 1.79 0.45
C TYR A 535 19.65 3.19 0.48
N LEU A 536 20.33 4.18 1.05
CA LEU A 536 19.87 5.58 1.03
C LEU A 536 19.79 6.11 -0.41
N GLU A 537 20.69 5.70 -1.31
CA GLU A 537 20.64 6.06 -2.71
C GLU A 537 19.45 5.41 -3.45
N LEU A 538 19.11 4.16 -3.13
CA LEU A 538 17.91 3.49 -3.63
C LEU A 538 16.66 4.30 -3.28
N LEU A 539 16.48 4.64 -1.99
CA LEU A 539 15.32 5.42 -1.53
C LEU A 539 15.26 6.81 -2.17
N ALA A 540 16.40 7.47 -2.27
CA ALA A 540 16.49 8.80 -2.85
C ALA A 540 16.26 8.81 -4.38
N GLY A 541 16.25 7.64 -5.02
CA GLY A 541 15.88 7.46 -6.42
C GLY A 541 14.40 7.73 -6.71
N GLY A 542 13.51 7.54 -5.72
CA GLY A 542 12.07 7.66 -5.94
C GLY A 542 11.60 6.79 -7.10
N ALA A 543 10.91 7.39 -8.06
CA ALA A 543 10.47 6.78 -9.32
C ALA A 543 11.36 7.16 -10.53
N SER A 544 12.59 7.65 -10.33
CA SER A 544 13.44 8.08 -11.44
C SER A 544 14.08 6.93 -12.23
N VAL A 545 13.92 5.69 -11.74
CA VAL A 545 14.49 4.47 -12.31
C VAL A 545 13.54 3.31 -12.04
N ALA A 546 13.38 2.41 -13.01
CA ALA A 546 12.58 1.20 -12.84
C ALA A 546 13.09 0.32 -11.67
N PRO A 547 12.20 -0.40 -10.96
CA PRO A 547 12.56 -1.21 -9.79
C PRO A 547 13.68 -2.23 -10.07
N ASP A 548 13.63 -2.93 -11.19
CA ASP A 548 14.66 -3.89 -11.60
C ASP A 548 16.05 -3.25 -11.76
N ALA A 549 16.10 -2.11 -12.45
CA ALA A 549 17.34 -1.37 -12.66
C ALA A 549 17.88 -0.73 -11.36
N ALA A 550 16.97 -0.26 -10.48
CA ALA A 550 17.35 0.29 -9.18
C ALA A 550 17.97 -0.81 -8.27
N LEU A 551 17.37 -1.99 -8.25
CA LEU A 551 17.83 -3.13 -7.46
C LEU A 551 19.09 -3.80 -8.06
N ALA A 552 19.24 -3.78 -9.38
CA ALA A 552 20.45 -4.26 -10.04
C ALA A 552 21.71 -3.45 -9.63
N ARG A 553 21.55 -2.13 -9.35
CA ARG A 553 22.65 -1.29 -8.80
C ARG A 553 23.08 -1.73 -7.40
N MET A 554 22.21 -2.40 -6.66
CA MET A 554 22.51 -3.01 -5.37
C MET A 554 23.03 -4.45 -5.48
N GLY A 555 23.12 -4.98 -6.69
CA GLY A 555 23.57 -6.35 -6.98
C GLY A 555 22.48 -7.40 -6.80
N PHE A 556 21.20 -7.02 -6.99
CA PHE A 556 20.07 -7.93 -7.00
C PHE A 556 19.49 -8.09 -8.41
N ASP A 557 19.08 -9.30 -8.72
CA ASP A 557 18.26 -9.63 -9.88
C ASP A 557 16.91 -10.15 -9.38
N ILE A 558 15.86 -9.34 -9.55
CA ILE A 558 14.51 -9.68 -9.07
C ILE A 558 13.81 -10.74 -9.94
N ASP A 559 14.36 -11.04 -11.11
CA ASP A 559 13.85 -12.11 -11.98
C ASP A 559 14.48 -13.47 -11.63
N ASP A 560 15.57 -13.47 -10.85
CA ASP A 560 16.14 -14.69 -10.31
C ASP A 560 15.34 -15.16 -9.11
N ALA A 561 14.81 -16.39 -9.17
CA ALA A 561 14.11 -17.03 -8.05
C ALA A 561 14.95 -17.05 -6.75
N ALA A 562 16.29 -17.10 -6.85
CA ALA A 562 17.20 -17.06 -5.71
C ALA A 562 17.13 -15.73 -4.93
N PHE A 563 16.70 -14.64 -5.57
CA PHE A 563 16.46 -13.37 -4.88
C PHE A 563 15.35 -13.51 -3.82
N TRP A 564 14.23 -14.12 -4.20
CA TRP A 564 13.06 -14.30 -3.32
C TRP A 564 13.36 -15.29 -2.18
N GLU A 565 14.21 -16.31 -2.42
CA GLU A 565 14.66 -17.25 -1.40
C GLU A 565 15.38 -16.58 -0.21
N ARG A 566 16.03 -15.43 -0.43
CA ARG A 566 16.70 -14.66 0.63
C ARG A 566 15.71 -14.10 1.66
N GLY A 567 14.54 -13.62 1.21
CA GLY A 567 13.48 -13.15 2.11
C GLY A 567 12.99 -14.28 3.02
N PHE A 568 12.75 -15.47 2.46
CA PHE A 568 12.32 -16.63 3.25
C PHE A 568 13.39 -17.15 4.21
N ALA A 569 14.68 -16.94 3.92
CA ALA A 569 15.74 -17.26 4.87
C ALA A 569 15.61 -16.45 6.17
N VAL A 570 15.29 -15.14 6.07
CA VAL A 570 15.05 -14.30 7.26
C VAL A 570 13.86 -14.80 8.07
N VAL A 571 12.77 -15.21 7.41
CA VAL A 571 11.59 -15.75 8.13
C VAL A 571 11.96 -17.07 8.87
N ARG A 572 12.75 -17.93 8.26
CA ARG A 572 13.26 -19.15 8.91
C ARG A 572 14.16 -18.82 10.11
N ASP A 573 15.01 -17.80 10.01
CA ASP A 573 15.86 -17.35 11.12
C ASP A 573 14.99 -16.87 12.30
N LEU A 574 13.96 -16.06 12.06
CA LEU A 574 13.02 -15.61 13.10
C LEU A 574 12.30 -16.79 13.77
N LEU A 575 11.90 -17.82 12.99
CA LEU A 575 11.31 -19.03 13.54
C LEU A 575 12.30 -19.83 14.40
N ALA A 576 13.55 -19.92 13.99
CA ALA A 576 14.59 -20.58 14.77
C ALA A 576 14.88 -19.83 16.09
N GLU A 577 14.95 -18.49 16.05
CA GLU A 577 15.06 -17.67 17.26
C GLU A 577 13.86 -17.88 18.20
N LEU A 578 12.65 -17.93 17.65
CA LEU A 578 11.43 -18.19 18.42
C LEU A 578 11.49 -19.57 19.11
N ARG A 579 11.90 -20.62 18.40
CA ARG A 579 12.07 -21.96 18.98
C ARG A 579 13.07 -21.95 20.14
N ALA A 580 14.18 -21.25 20.01
CA ALA A 580 15.18 -21.13 21.08
C ALA A 580 14.65 -20.43 22.35
N THR A 581 13.51 -19.73 22.28
CA THR A 581 12.84 -19.17 23.47
C THR A 581 12.00 -20.21 24.23
N LEU A 582 11.80 -21.41 23.67
CA LEU A 582 10.97 -22.45 24.28
C LEU A 582 11.80 -23.43 25.12
N ASP A 583 13.08 -23.61 24.78
CA ASP A 583 14.06 -24.39 25.51
C ASP A 583 14.61 -23.57 26.70
#